data_ae7601dded90320b9490447e6ef879cb
#
_entry.id   ae7601dded90320b9490447e6ef879cb
#
_cell.length_a   1.000
_cell.length_b   1.000
_cell.length_c   1.000
_cell.angle_alpha   90.00
_cell.angle_beta   90.00
_cell.angle_gamma   90.00
#
_symmetry.space_group_name_H-M   'P 1'
#
loop_
_entity.id
_entity.type
_entity.pdbx_description
1 polymer ?
#
loop_
_entity_poly.entity_id
_entity_poly.type
_entity_poly.pdbx_seq_one_letter_code
_entity_poly.pdbx_strand_id
1 'polypeptide(L)'
;MSAYGPDDGFWGSKRAAEHLAAKDRKVQAVICVDMLGDKDLQISIPSNGTPTLAKIAVHAAKRAGYPGLVKPIEELVKDDHVAFMDKGFKAIDLIDFNYGPDNSYWHTTQDTMDKISEDSLLKSGKIIAELLNILL
;
A
#
# COMPACT_ATOMS: atom_id res chain seq x y z
N MET A 1 2.38 -24.34 -2.16
CA MET A 1 1.64 -24.41 -0.89
C MET A 1 2.17 -23.31 0.01
N SER A 2 1.32 -22.41 0.46
CA SER A 2 1.68 -21.44 1.49
C SER A 2 2.01 -22.19 2.78
N ALA A 3 3.19 -21.92 3.36
CA ALA A 3 3.59 -22.52 4.65
C ALA A 3 2.78 -21.93 5.83
N TYR A 4 1.86 -21.01 5.54
CA TYR A 4 1.07 -20.28 6.53
C TYR A 4 -0.39 -20.76 6.50
N GLY A 5 -0.96 -20.97 7.67
CA GLY A 5 -2.40 -21.22 7.83
C GLY A 5 -3.24 -19.98 7.50
N PRO A 6 -4.57 -20.11 7.37
CA PRO A 6 -5.45 -18.98 7.00
C PRO A 6 -5.39 -17.80 7.98
N ASP A 7 -4.93 -18.01 9.21
CA ASP A 7 -4.84 -17.00 10.26
C ASP A 7 -3.41 -16.56 10.59
N ASP A 8 -2.41 -17.10 9.89
CA ASP A 8 -0.99 -16.87 10.19
C ASP A 8 -0.40 -15.60 9.54
N GLY A 9 -1.22 -14.82 8.85
CA GLY A 9 -0.78 -13.58 8.21
C GLY A 9 -0.96 -12.33 9.07
N PHE A 10 -0.16 -11.29 8.76
CA PHE A 10 -0.35 -9.92 9.29
C PHE A 10 -0.19 -9.77 10.80
N TRP A 11 0.63 -10.60 11.45
CA TRP A 11 0.87 -10.53 12.89
C TRP A 11 1.44 -9.19 13.33
N GLY A 12 2.35 -8.61 12.54
CA GLY A 12 2.97 -7.32 12.81
C GLY A 12 1.94 -6.20 12.83
N SER A 13 1.16 -6.07 11.77
CA SER A 13 0.13 -5.04 11.63
C SER A 13 -1.01 -5.21 12.64
N LYS A 14 -1.44 -6.45 12.91
CA LYS A 14 -2.44 -6.74 13.97
C LYS A 14 -1.96 -6.24 15.34
N ARG A 15 -0.73 -6.57 15.75
CA ARG A 15 -0.15 -6.10 17.01
C ARG A 15 0.02 -4.58 17.04
N ALA A 16 0.48 -3.99 15.94
CA ALA A 16 0.64 -2.55 15.84
C ALA A 16 -0.71 -1.83 15.98
N ALA A 17 -1.74 -2.30 15.28
CA ALA A 17 -3.08 -1.75 15.36
C ALA A 17 -3.68 -1.87 16.78
N GLU A 18 -3.52 -3.02 17.44
CA GLU A 18 -3.94 -3.22 18.82
C GLU A 18 -3.23 -2.27 19.79
N HIS A 19 -1.91 -2.13 19.63
CA HIS A 19 -1.12 -1.25 20.48
C HIS A 19 -1.52 0.22 20.32
N LEU A 20 -1.78 0.68 19.10
CA LEU A 20 -2.23 2.04 18.84
C LEU A 20 -3.63 2.29 19.41
N ALA A 21 -4.55 1.34 19.23
CA ALA A 21 -5.90 1.42 19.78
C ALA A 21 -5.91 1.45 21.31
N ALA A 22 -5.08 0.61 21.96
CA ALA A 22 -5.00 0.54 23.42
C ALA A 22 -4.40 1.80 24.07
N LYS A 23 -3.60 2.57 23.33
CA LYS A 23 -2.96 3.80 23.84
C LYS A 23 -3.78 5.08 23.59
N ASP A 24 -4.98 4.95 23.03
CA ASP A 24 -5.83 6.09 22.64
C ASP A 24 -5.05 7.15 21.82
N ARG A 25 -4.16 6.65 20.96
CA ARG A 25 -3.37 7.55 20.10
C ARG A 25 -4.20 8.07 18.96
N LYS A 26 -4.17 9.39 18.79
CA LYS A 26 -4.80 10.04 17.66
C LYS A 26 -3.99 9.76 16.39
N VAL A 27 -4.43 8.78 15.59
CA VAL A 27 -3.88 8.44 14.28
C VAL A 27 -4.75 9.07 13.21
N GLN A 28 -4.18 9.92 12.38
CA GLN A 28 -4.92 10.60 11.29
C GLN A 28 -5.21 9.65 10.13
N ALA A 29 -4.22 8.85 9.75
CA ALA A 29 -4.30 7.89 8.67
C ALA A 29 -3.22 6.82 8.83
N VAL A 30 -3.46 5.65 8.24
CA VAL A 30 -2.47 4.60 8.04
C VAL A 30 -2.31 4.40 6.54
N ILE A 31 -1.08 4.45 6.08
CA ILE A 31 -0.74 4.23 4.67
C ILE A 31 0.16 2.99 4.62
N CYS A 32 -0.38 1.90 4.12
CA CYS A 32 0.40 0.75 3.76
C CYS A 32 1.11 1.03 2.43
N VAL A 33 2.35 0.60 2.30
CA VAL A 33 3.18 0.82 1.11
C VAL A 33 3.85 -0.49 0.78
N ASP A 34 3.39 -1.14 -0.27
CA ASP A 34 3.89 -2.45 -0.66
C ASP A 34 4.20 -2.55 -2.15
N MET A 35 5.27 -3.27 -2.48
CA MET A 35 5.68 -3.62 -3.85
C MET A 35 5.93 -2.42 -4.79
N LEU A 36 6.20 -1.22 -4.30
CA LEU A 36 6.31 0.02 -5.10
C LEU A 36 7.66 0.23 -5.79
N GLY A 37 8.38 -0.81 -6.07
CA GLY A 37 9.68 -0.76 -6.75
C GLY A 37 9.70 -1.33 -8.16
N ASP A 38 8.61 -1.90 -8.65
CA ASP A 38 8.56 -2.53 -9.98
C ASP A 38 8.99 -1.56 -11.08
N LYS A 39 9.78 -2.05 -12.06
CA LYS A 39 10.18 -1.27 -13.24
C LYS A 39 9.01 -0.72 -14.02
N ASP A 40 7.92 -1.48 -14.10
CA ASP A 40 6.68 -1.12 -14.79
C ASP A 40 5.62 -0.58 -13.82
N LEU A 41 6.04 0.18 -12.83
CA LEU A 41 5.27 0.67 -11.70
C LEU A 41 3.84 1.12 -12.03
N GLN A 42 2.86 0.49 -11.39
CA GLN A 42 1.44 0.84 -11.41
C GLN A 42 0.88 0.78 -9.99
N ILE A 43 0.72 1.92 -9.35
CA ILE A 43 0.25 1.96 -7.96
C ILE A 43 -1.28 1.86 -7.93
N SER A 44 -1.76 0.79 -7.36
CA SER A 44 -3.18 0.52 -7.16
C SER A 44 -3.61 0.85 -5.73
N ILE A 45 -4.86 1.27 -5.56
CA ILE A 45 -5.52 1.41 -4.26
C ILE A 45 -6.70 0.45 -4.25
N PRO A 46 -6.64 -0.67 -3.50
CA PRO A 46 -7.74 -1.62 -3.38
C PRO A 46 -9.03 -0.99 -2.85
N SER A 47 -10.18 -1.52 -3.28
CA SER A 47 -11.49 -0.98 -2.93
C SER A 47 -11.86 -1.10 -1.45
N ASN A 48 -11.19 -1.97 -0.71
CA ASN A 48 -11.35 -2.12 0.73
C ASN A 48 -10.55 -1.12 1.58
N GLY A 49 -9.94 -0.11 0.96
CA GLY A 49 -9.34 1.02 1.67
C GLY A 49 -10.33 2.14 2.00
N THR A 50 -9.92 3.10 2.81
CA THR A 50 -10.73 4.29 3.16
C THR A 50 -10.89 5.21 1.95
N PRO A 51 -12.11 5.44 1.42
CA PRO A 51 -12.31 6.15 0.15
C PRO A 51 -11.80 7.59 0.15
N THR A 52 -11.84 8.29 1.28
CA THR A 52 -11.33 9.67 1.39
C THR A 52 -9.82 9.71 1.26
N LEU A 53 -9.10 8.74 1.84
CA LEU A 53 -7.64 8.62 1.71
C LEU A 53 -7.25 8.26 0.28
N ALA A 54 -8.01 7.38 -0.38
CA ALA A 54 -7.78 7.03 -1.78
C ALA A 54 -7.83 8.26 -2.70
N LYS A 55 -8.84 9.15 -2.52
CA LYS A 55 -8.93 10.41 -3.27
C LYS A 55 -7.72 11.32 -3.01
N ILE A 56 -7.27 11.41 -1.77
CA ILE A 56 -6.10 12.22 -1.40
C ILE A 56 -4.84 11.65 -2.03
N ALA A 57 -4.66 10.32 -2.05
CA ALA A 57 -3.50 9.68 -2.67
C ALA A 57 -3.43 9.91 -4.20
N VAL A 58 -4.56 9.83 -4.89
CA VAL A 58 -4.64 10.17 -6.32
C VAL A 58 -4.29 11.64 -6.56
N HIS A 59 -4.77 12.54 -5.69
CA HIS A 59 -4.42 13.96 -5.76
C HIS A 59 -2.94 14.21 -5.49
N ALA A 60 -2.36 13.52 -4.51
CA ALA A 60 -0.93 13.59 -4.19
C ALA A 60 -0.06 13.16 -5.37
N ALA A 61 -0.42 12.08 -6.07
CA ALA A 61 0.29 11.64 -7.26
C ALA A 61 0.28 12.73 -8.37
N LYS A 62 -0.87 13.39 -8.57
CA LYS A 62 -0.99 14.50 -9.51
C LYS A 62 -0.08 15.68 -9.11
N ARG A 63 -0.07 16.05 -7.83
CA ARG A 63 0.77 17.14 -7.31
C ARG A 63 2.26 16.80 -7.37
N ALA A 64 2.63 15.55 -7.16
CA ALA A 64 4.00 15.06 -7.30
C ALA A 64 4.51 15.02 -8.76
N GLY A 65 3.64 15.32 -9.74
CA GLY A 65 3.98 15.33 -11.17
C GLY A 65 3.74 14.00 -11.89
N TYR A 66 3.03 13.06 -11.26
CA TYR A 66 2.74 11.73 -11.82
C TYR A 66 1.24 11.44 -11.92
N PRO A 67 0.49 12.27 -12.70
CA PRO A 67 -0.94 12.06 -12.85
C PRO A 67 -1.23 10.70 -13.49
N GLY A 68 -2.15 9.94 -12.88
CA GLY A 68 -2.55 8.62 -13.40
C GLY A 68 -1.66 7.45 -12.98
N LEU A 69 -0.55 7.69 -12.26
CA LEU A 69 0.28 6.60 -11.74
C LEU A 69 -0.38 5.88 -10.56
N VAL A 70 -1.20 6.56 -9.77
CA VAL A 70 -1.98 5.99 -8.68
C VAL A 70 -3.44 5.89 -9.09
N LYS A 71 -4.02 4.69 -8.99
CA LYS A 71 -5.40 4.42 -9.42
C LYS A 71 -6.15 3.56 -8.40
N PRO A 72 -7.38 3.95 -8.01
CA PRO A 72 -8.28 3.03 -7.32
C PRO A 72 -8.64 1.86 -8.24
N ILE A 73 -8.75 0.68 -7.67
CA ILE A 73 -9.21 -0.55 -8.35
C ILE A 73 -10.43 -1.12 -7.63
N GLU A 74 -11.21 -1.94 -8.33
CA GLU A 74 -12.42 -2.57 -7.76
C GLU A 74 -12.11 -3.81 -6.93
N GLU A 75 -10.95 -4.39 -7.13
CA GLU A 75 -10.48 -5.58 -6.44
C GLU A 75 -10.23 -5.29 -4.96
N LEU A 76 -10.49 -6.31 -4.14
CA LEU A 76 -10.12 -6.36 -2.73
C LEU A 76 -8.73 -6.97 -2.61
N VAL A 77 -7.86 -6.35 -1.85
CA VAL A 77 -6.56 -6.93 -1.48
C VAL A 77 -6.51 -7.07 0.03
N LYS A 78 -6.17 -8.25 0.52
CA LYS A 78 -5.95 -8.49 1.95
C LYS A 78 -4.49 -8.24 2.25
N ASP A 79 -4.21 -7.08 2.85
CA ASP A 79 -2.90 -6.65 3.25
C ASP A 79 -2.92 -5.97 4.63
N ASP A 80 -1.79 -5.48 5.09
CA ASP A 80 -1.57 -4.90 6.42
C ASP A 80 -2.56 -3.78 6.78
N HIS A 81 -3.05 -3.00 5.81
CA HIS A 81 -4.05 -1.94 6.04
C HIS A 81 -5.34 -2.46 6.67
N VAL A 82 -5.73 -3.72 6.38
CA VAL A 82 -6.97 -4.32 6.89
C VAL A 82 -6.93 -4.44 8.41
N ALA A 83 -5.79 -4.83 8.99
CA ALA A 83 -5.64 -4.95 10.43
C ALA A 83 -5.91 -3.64 11.18
N PHE A 84 -5.54 -2.50 10.58
CA PHE A 84 -5.81 -1.18 11.15
C PHE A 84 -7.28 -0.77 10.96
N MET A 85 -7.87 -1.08 9.81
CA MET A 85 -9.30 -0.81 9.55
C MET A 85 -10.19 -1.59 10.50
N ASP A 86 -9.84 -2.83 10.83
CA ASP A 86 -10.55 -3.67 11.82
C ASP A 86 -10.56 -3.05 13.23
N LYS A 87 -9.60 -2.18 13.53
CA LYS A 87 -9.53 -1.40 14.79
C LYS A 87 -10.11 0.01 14.66
N GLY A 88 -10.77 0.33 13.54
CA GLY A 88 -11.45 1.61 13.31
C GLY A 88 -10.56 2.73 12.80
N PHE A 89 -9.30 2.46 12.44
CA PHE A 89 -8.44 3.46 11.83
C PHE A 89 -8.77 3.66 10.35
N LYS A 90 -8.59 4.88 9.86
CA LYS A 90 -8.61 5.15 8.41
C LYS A 90 -7.31 4.63 7.81
N ALA A 91 -7.41 3.71 6.85
CA ALA A 91 -6.24 3.12 6.21
C ALA A 91 -6.45 2.92 4.70
N ILE A 92 -5.36 2.97 3.97
CA ILE A 92 -5.28 2.54 2.57
C ILE A 92 -4.03 1.72 2.35
N ASP A 93 -4.05 0.95 1.28
CA ASP A 93 -2.89 0.30 0.71
C ASP A 93 -2.52 0.99 -0.61
N LEU A 94 -1.25 1.26 -0.78
CA LEU A 94 -0.63 1.67 -2.04
C LEU A 94 0.23 0.51 -2.50
N ILE A 95 -0.27 -0.28 -3.43
CA ILE A 95 0.37 -1.53 -3.84
C ILE A 95 0.51 -1.64 -5.36
N ASP A 96 1.64 -2.14 -5.82
CA ASP A 96 1.76 -2.63 -7.18
C ASP A 96 1.57 -4.14 -7.22
N PHE A 97 0.34 -4.57 -7.43
CA PHE A 97 -0.01 -5.99 -7.49
C PHE A 97 -0.02 -6.53 -8.94
N ASN A 98 0.71 -5.87 -9.85
CA ASN A 98 0.92 -6.31 -11.22
C ASN A 98 2.41 -6.58 -11.49
N TYR A 99 3.05 -7.34 -10.62
CA TYR A 99 4.48 -7.57 -10.58
C TYR A 99 4.90 -8.71 -11.52
N GLY A 100 5.35 -8.32 -12.72
CA GLY A 100 5.63 -9.23 -13.83
C GLY A 100 4.38 -9.72 -14.55
N PRO A 101 4.53 -10.49 -15.64
CA PRO A 101 3.40 -11.05 -16.39
C PRO A 101 2.49 -11.88 -15.47
N ASP A 102 1.20 -11.51 -15.40
CA ASP A 102 0.22 -12.18 -14.53
C ASP A 102 0.67 -12.27 -13.05
N ASN A 103 1.37 -11.25 -12.56
CA ASN A 103 1.92 -11.21 -11.20
C ASN A 103 2.88 -12.38 -10.88
N SER A 104 3.59 -12.87 -11.87
CA SER A 104 4.41 -14.11 -11.77
C SER A 104 5.69 -13.96 -10.97
N TYR A 105 6.12 -12.74 -10.64
CA TYR A 105 7.29 -12.52 -9.79
C TYR A 105 6.96 -12.57 -8.30
N TRP A 106 5.69 -12.30 -7.95
CA TRP A 106 5.24 -12.24 -6.57
C TRP A 106 5.38 -13.59 -5.85
N HIS A 107 6.08 -13.60 -4.72
CA HIS A 107 6.33 -14.78 -3.89
C HIS A 107 7.02 -15.95 -4.63
N THR A 108 7.86 -15.64 -5.61
CA THR A 108 8.64 -16.65 -6.35
C THR A 108 10.14 -16.34 -6.32
N THR A 109 10.96 -17.28 -6.79
CA THR A 109 12.39 -17.07 -6.95
C THR A 109 12.76 -16.10 -8.08
N GLN A 110 11.77 -15.63 -8.82
CA GLN A 110 11.92 -14.58 -9.84
C GLN A 110 11.88 -13.17 -9.25
N ASP A 111 11.47 -13.02 -8.00
CA ASP A 111 11.55 -11.75 -7.27
C ASP A 111 13.00 -11.41 -6.95
N THR A 112 13.63 -10.69 -7.85
CA THR A 112 15.05 -10.36 -7.84
C THR A 112 15.29 -8.88 -8.11
N MET A 113 16.44 -8.35 -7.71
CA MET A 113 16.80 -6.93 -7.81
C MET A 113 16.69 -6.35 -9.23
N ASP A 114 16.83 -7.18 -10.27
CA ASP A 114 16.68 -6.75 -11.66
C ASP A 114 15.24 -6.43 -12.07
N LYS A 115 14.26 -6.73 -11.22
CA LYS A 115 12.83 -6.41 -11.46
C LYS A 115 12.43 -5.02 -10.94
N ILE A 116 13.21 -4.45 -10.04
CA ILE A 116 12.94 -3.13 -9.47
C ILE A 116 13.82 -2.05 -10.11
N SER A 117 13.43 -0.79 -9.98
CA SER A 117 14.19 0.34 -10.47
C SER A 117 14.27 1.51 -9.48
N GLU A 118 15.38 2.24 -9.53
CA GLU A 118 15.58 3.47 -8.78
C GLU A 118 14.52 4.53 -9.14
N ASP A 119 14.17 4.64 -10.42
CA ASP A 119 13.17 5.60 -10.90
C ASP A 119 11.80 5.34 -10.28
N SER A 120 11.38 4.07 -10.21
CA SER A 120 10.11 3.69 -9.58
C SER A 120 10.10 3.98 -8.09
N LEU A 121 11.16 3.65 -7.38
CA LEU A 121 11.31 3.96 -5.96
C LEU A 121 11.30 5.48 -5.71
N LEU A 122 11.94 6.27 -6.58
CA LEU A 122 11.94 7.73 -6.49
C LEU A 122 10.55 8.31 -6.73
N LYS A 123 9.81 7.82 -7.73
CA LYS A 123 8.42 8.24 -8.01
C LYS A 123 7.51 7.93 -6.82
N SER A 124 7.59 6.72 -6.31
CA SER A 124 6.82 6.28 -5.15
C SER A 124 7.12 7.14 -3.92
N GLY A 125 8.40 7.38 -3.64
CA GLY A 125 8.83 8.23 -2.53
C GLY A 125 8.31 9.67 -2.63
N LYS A 126 8.33 10.28 -3.83
CA LYS A 126 7.77 11.62 -4.05
C LYS A 126 6.26 11.67 -3.85
N ILE A 127 5.54 10.65 -4.32
CA ILE A 127 4.08 10.57 -4.13
C ILE A 127 3.74 10.43 -2.64
N ILE A 128 4.44 9.55 -1.93
CA ILE A 128 4.23 9.34 -0.50
C ILE A 128 4.55 10.62 0.29
N ALA A 129 5.66 11.29 -0.02
CA ALA A 129 6.01 12.55 0.62
C ALA A 129 4.93 13.62 0.42
N GLU A 130 4.41 13.74 -0.81
CA GLU A 130 3.32 14.68 -1.10
C GLU A 130 2.01 14.30 -0.40
N LEU A 131 1.71 12.99 -0.33
CA LEU A 131 0.56 12.48 0.43
C LEU A 131 0.64 12.86 1.91
N LEU A 132 1.80 12.68 2.53
CA LEU A 132 2.03 13.07 3.91
C LEU A 132 1.92 14.58 4.11
N ASN A 133 2.44 15.39 3.18
CA ASN A 133 2.31 16.85 3.22
C ASN A 133 0.84 17.32 3.18
N ILE A 134 -0.02 16.61 2.46
CA ILE A 134 -1.46 16.93 2.42
C ILE A 134 -2.17 16.53 3.71
N LEU A 135 -1.74 15.45 4.34
CA LEU A 135 -2.37 14.90 5.54
C LEU A 135 -1.93 15.59 6.83
N LEU A 136 -0.77 16.22 6.86
CA LEU A 136 -0.19 16.93 8.00
C LEU A 136 -0.53 18.41 8.00
#